data_5f8a5564159ed865ff4977403e6bd955
#
_entry.id   5f8a5564159ed865ff4977403e6bd955
#
_cell.length_a   1.000
_cell.length_b   1.000
_cell.length_c   1.000
_cell.angle_alpha   90.00
_cell.angle_beta   90.00
_cell.angle_gamma   90.00
#
_symmetry.space_group_name_H-M   'P 1'
#
loop_
_entity.id
_entity.type
_entity.pdbx_description
1 polymer ?
#
loop_
_entity_poly.entity_id
_entity_poly.type
_entity_poly.pdbx_seq_one_letter_code
_entity_poly.pdbx_strand_id
1 'polypeptide(L)'
;LNLSTITVLLIVFFSIGSYIYYVDNVKYERLSSNEREASAADWEKKYGKYRSSPQPRITAVYIEMDLYPESRDLEINGRYTLKNKTNFVIDSLHIDHGSLETEFRFNVSNELLVEDSTFNYDIFRIYPPLQPGDSIQFEFSLSNTTNELLRNNSPVIGNGTFLNNGILPRIGYNSAGELIGPESRKKFDLPPRDRMSDPS
;
A
#
# COMPACT_ATOMS: atom_id res chain seq x y z
N LEU A 1 45.91 -26.64 -5.69
CA LEU A 1 44.52 -26.67 -6.19
C LEU A 1 44.58 -27.05 -7.66
N ASN A 2 43.85 -28.08 -8.12
CA ASN A 2 43.87 -28.46 -9.52
C ASN A 2 43.07 -27.43 -10.36
N LEU A 3 43.50 -27.19 -11.60
CA LEU A 3 42.88 -26.21 -12.50
C LEU A 3 41.37 -26.46 -12.65
N SER A 4 40.96 -27.75 -12.73
CA SER A 4 39.55 -28.15 -12.78
C SER A 4 38.75 -27.72 -11.52
N THR A 5 39.35 -27.82 -10.34
CA THR A 5 38.70 -27.37 -9.08
C THR A 5 38.48 -25.86 -9.09
N ILE A 6 39.47 -25.09 -9.56
CA ILE A 6 39.35 -23.63 -9.68
C ILE A 6 38.22 -23.27 -10.65
N THR A 7 38.15 -23.94 -11.82
CA THR A 7 37.13 -23.70 -12.81
C THR A 7 35.72 -23.97 -12.25
N VAL A 8 35.53 -25.07 -11.55
CA VAL A 8 34.24 -25.40 -10.90
C VAL A 8 33.84 -24.34 -9.88
N LEU A 9 34.79 -23.92 -9.02
CA LEU A 9 34.51 -22.86 -8.03
C LEU A 9 34.13 -21.53 -8.68
N LEU A 10 34.78 -21.14 -9.79
CA LEU A 10 34.42 -19.94 -10.52
C LEU A 10 33.02 -20.04 -11.14
N ILE A 11 32.67 -21.19 -11.73
CA ILE A 11 31.31 -21.40 -12.27
C ILE A 11 30.27 -21.27 -11.17
N VAL A 12 30.47 -21.91 -10.03
CA VAL A 12 29.56 -21.81 -8.88
C VAL A 12 29.47 -20.35 -8.40
N PHE A 13 30.57 -19.66 -8.25
CA PHE A 13 30.61 -18.25 -7.84
C PHE A 13 29.81 -17.35 -8.78
N PHE A 14 30.04 -17.45 -10.09
CA PHE A 14 29.31 -16.66 -11.06
C PHE A 14 27.83 -17.04 -11.15
N SER A 15 27.49 -18.30 -10.99
CA SER A 15 26.10 -18.76 -10.97
C SER A 15 25.33 -18.18 -9.78
N ILE A 16 25.92 -18.23 -8.59
CA ILE A 16 25.34 -17.67 -7.38
C ILE A 16 25.24 -16.12 -7.50
N GLY A 17 26.32 -15.47 -7.96
CA GLY A 17 26.35 -14.03 -8.18
C GLY A 17 25.28 -13.55 -9.18
N SER A 18 25.14 -14.27 -10.29
CA SER A 18 24.12 -13.97 -11.29
C SER A 18 22.70 -14.21 -10.76
N TYR A 19 22.51 -15.25 -9.95
CA TYR A 19 21.22 -15.50 -9.31
C TYR A 19 20.84 -14.40 -8.30
N ILE A 20 21.77 -14.00 -7.45
CA ILE A 20 21.57 -12.88 -6.49
C ILE A 20 21.26 -11.59 -7.27
N TYR A 21 22.05 -11.29 -8.31
CA TYR A 21 21.83 -10.11 -9.13
C TYR A 21 20.42 -10.12 -9.77
N TYR A 22 20.03 -11.26 -10.34
CA TYR A 22 18.70 -11.42 -10.95
C TYR A 22 17.59 -11.20 -9.91
N VAL A 23 17.72 -11.80 -8.74
CA VAL A 23 16.73 -11.67 -7.66
C VAL A 23 16.62 -10.22 -7.19
N ASP A 24 17.74 -9.56 -6.92
CA ASP A 24 17.75 -8.22 -6.31
C ASP A 24 17.45 -7.08 -7.31
N ASN A 25 17.72 -7.26 -8.60
CA ASN A 25 17.61 -6.16 -9.58
C ASN A 25 16.55 -6.40 -10.67
N VAL A 26 16.15 -7.65 -10.91
CA VAL A 26 15.15 -7.96 -11.95
C VAL A 26 13.84 -8.41 -11.33
N LYS A 27 13.90 -9.24 -10.32
CA LYS A 27 12.69 -9.80 -9.70
C LYS A 27 12.11 -8.90 -8.61
N TYR A 28 12.96 -8.26 -7.81
CA TYR A 28 12.59 -7.27 -6.78
C TYR A 28 13.15 -5.91 -7.15
N GLU A 29 12.59 -5.35 -8.23
CA GLU A 29 12.98 -4.07 -8.76
C GLU A 29 12.88 -2.99 -7.68
N ARG A 30 14.03 -2.58 -7.17
CA ARG A 30 14.10 -1.44 -6.24
C ARG A 30 13.99 -0.18 -7.07
N LEU A 31 12.86 0.47 -6.99
CA LEU A 31 12.68 1.77 -7.62
C LEU A 31 13.83 2.72 -7.24
N SER A 32 14.49 3.28 -8.24
CA SER A 32 15.45 4.35 -8.06
C SER A 32 14.77 5.59 -7.47
N SER A 33 15.55 6.56 -7.02
CA SER A 33 14.99 7.81 -6.51
C SER A 33 14.13 8.52 -7.55
N ASN A 34 14.56 8.52 -8.81
CA ASN A 34 13.81 9.13 -9.91
C ASN A 34 12.49 8.41 -10.19
N GLU A 35 12.46 7.09 -10.16
CA GLU A 35 11.26 6.28 -10.37
C GLU A 35 10.26 6.46 -9.23
N ARG A 36 10.74 6.57 -7.98
CA ARG A 36 9.89 6.91 -6.84
C ARG A 36 9.28 8.30 -6.95
N GLU A 37 10.06 9.29 -7.39
CA GLU A 37 9.54 10.63 -7.66
C GLU A 37 8.51 10.62 -8.79
N ALA A 38 8.77 9.88 -9.88
CA ALA A 38 7.83 9.74 -10.99
C ALA A 38 6.53 9.07 -10.53
N SER A 39 6.64 7.96 -9.78
CA SER A 39 5.46 7.27 -9.23
C SER A 39 4.65 8.17 -8.31
N ALA A 40 5.29 8.95 -7.42
CA ALA A 40 4.59 9.90 -6.57
C ALA A 40 3.91 11.03 -7.35
N ALA A 41 4.53 11.49 -8.45
CA ALA A 41 3.92 12.47 -9.34
C ALA A 41 2.71 11.90 -10.09
N ASP A 42 2.80 10.66 -10.57
CA ASP A 42 1.72 9.97 -11.26
C ASP A 42 0.54 9.69 -10.31
N TRP A 43 0.83 9.30 -9.06
CA TRP A 43 -0.16 9.20 -8.00
C TRP A 43 -0.93 10.51 -7.83
N GLU A 44 -0.23 11.63 -7.65
CA GLU A 44 -0.85 12.93 -7.43
C GLU A 44 -1.65 13.40 -8.65
N LYS A 45 -1.13 13.23 -9.87
CA LYS A 45 -1.82 13.58 -11.12
C LYS A 45 -3.11 12.76 -11.30
N LYS A 46 -3.06 11.47 -10.99
CA LYS A 46 -4.19 10.56 -11.17
C LYS A 46 -5.28 10.75 -10.12
N TYR A 47 -4.88 10.85 -8.87
CA TYR A 47 -5.77 10.79 -7.70
C TYR A 47 -5.88 12.08 -6.91
N GLY A 48 -5.05 13.09 -7.16
CA GLY A 48 -5.07 14.38 -6.46
C GLY A 48 -6.41 15.11 -6.52
N LYS A 49 -7.22 14.86 -7.57
CA LYS A 49 -8.59 15.35 -7.71
C LYS A 49 -9.53 14.91 -6.57
N TYR A 50 -9.19 13.81 -5.87
CA TYR A 50 -9.97 13.26 -4.77
C TYR A 50 -9.53 13.76 -3.39
N ARG A 51 -8.53 14.64 -3.31
CA ARG A 51 -8.00 15.19 -2.04
C ARG A 51 -9.10 15.79 -1.15
N SER A 52 -10.08 16.46 -1.75
CA SER A 52 -11.18 17.12 -1.06
C SER A 52 -12.48 16.31 -1.09
N SER A 53 -12.48 15.10 -1.63
CA SER A 53 -13.68 14.27 -1.68
C SER A 53 -14.11 13.87 -0.29
N PRO A 54 -15.39 14.07 0.09
CA PRO A 54 -15.89 13.64 1.38
C PRO A 54 -15.70 12.14 1.55
N GLN A 55 -15.11 11.74 2.66
CA GLN A 55 -14.90 10.34 3.03
C GLN A 55 -15.34 10.10 4.47
N PRO A 56 -15.86 8.91 4.78
CA PRO A 56 -16.24 8.60 6.15
C PRO A 56 -15.01 8.49 7.06
N ARG A 57 -15.22 8.71 8.35
CA ARG A 57 -14.18 8.56 9.37
C ARG A 57 -14.27 7.20 10.02
N ILE A 58 -13.12 6.57 10.26
CA ILE A 58 -13.01 5.38 11.09
C ILE A 58 -13.35 5.79 12.53
N THR A 59 -14.38 5.17 13.12
CA THR A 59 -14.85 5.47 14.49
C THR A 59 -14.65 4.31 15.45
N ALA A 60 -14.54 3.09 14.94
CA ALA A 60 -14.16 1.92 15.72
C ALA A 60 -13.28 1.01 14.86
N VAL A 61 -12.35 0.33 15.51
CA VAL A 61 -11.41 -0.61 14.89
C VAL A 61 -11.39 -1.88 15.71
N TYR A 62 -11.55 -3.02 15.04
CA TYR A 62 -11.26 -4.34 15.58
C TYR A 62 -10.24 -5.00 14.66
N ILE A 63 -9.19 -5.56 15.22
CA ILE A 63 -8.12 -6.25 14.48
C ILE A 63 -7.73 -7.51 15.24
N GLU A 64 -7.69 -8.60 14.52
CA GLU A 64 -7.11 -9.87 14.90
C GLU A 64 -5.91 -10.13 14.00
N MET A 65 -4.77 -10.44 14.59
CA MET A 65 -3.52 -10.57 13.87
C MET A 65 -2.77 -11.81 14.33
N ASP A 66 -2.48 -12.68 13.38
CA ASP A 66 -1.66 -13.85 13.56
C ASP A 66 -0.29 -13.67 12.92
N LEU A 67 0.75 -13.80 13.72
CA LEU A 67 2.13 -13.66 13.30
C LEU A 67 2.82 -15.02 13.38
N TYR A 68 3.47 -15.42 12.31
CA TYR A 68 4.23 -16.66 12.20
C TYR A 68 5.72 -16.33 11.97
N PRO A 69 6.50 -16.04 13.03
CA PRO A 69 7.89 -15.58 12.88
C PRO A 69 8.81 -16.57 12.19
N GLU A 70 8.56 -17.88 12.32
CA GLU A 70 9.37 -18.93 11.72
C GLU A 70 9.24 -18.97 10.19
N SER A 71 8.00 -18.91 9.67
CA SER A 71 7.72 -18.83 8.23
C SER A 71 7.73 -17.39 7.70
N ARG A 72 7.72 -16.39 8.60
CA ARG A 72 7.61 -14.97 8.30
C ARG A 72 6.27 -14.60 7.62
N ASP A 73 5.24 -15.37 7.94
CA ASP A 73 3.90 -15.13 7.45
C ASP A 73 3.11 -14.23 8.39
N LEU A 74 2.07 -13.62 7.84
CA LEU A 74 1.19 -12.70 8.54
C LEU A 74 -0.22 -12.88 8.03
N GLU A 75 -1.17 -12.97 8.94
CA GLU A 75 -2.60 -12.89 8.63
C GLU A 75 -3.24 -11.83 9.51
N ILE A 76 -4.05 -10.95 8.92
CA ILE A 76 -4.79 -9.91 9.63
C ILE A 76 -6.24 -9.95 9.18
N ASN A 77 -7.15 -10.08 10.14
CA ASN A 77 -8.57 -9.90 9.94
C ASN A 77 -9.00 -8.63 10.69
N GLY A 78 -9.60 -7.70 9.96
CA GLY A 78 -9.96 -6.41 10.52
C GLY A 78 -11.39 -6.00 10.20
N ARG A 79 -11.93 -5.15 11.07
CA ARG A 79 -13.23 -4.51 10.88
C ARG A 79 -13.15 -3.06 11.32
N TYR A 80 -13.59 -2.17 10.42
CA TYR A 80 -13.79 -0.77 10.73
C TYR A 80 -15.27 -0.42 10.76
N THR A 81 -15.65 0.42 11.71
CA THR A 81 -16.89 1.18 11.62
C THR A 81 -16.59 2.52 10.96
N LEU A 82 -17.14 2.73 9.78
CA LEU A 82 -16.98 3.94 9.00
C LEU A 82 -18.22 4.81 9.18
N LYS A 83 -18.06 6.01 9.73
CA LYS A 83 -19.16 6.95 9.95
C LYS A 83 -18.99 8.20 9.09
N ASN A 84 -20.06 8.60 8.42
CA ASN A 84 -20.12 9.88 7.72
C ASN A 84 -20.27 11.01 8.75
N LYS A 85 -19.16 11.69 9.05
CA LYS A 85 -19.13 12.88 9.92
C LYS A 85 -19.14 14.19 9.15
N THR A 86 -19.36 14.12 7.84
CA THR A 86 -19.47 15.30 6.96
C THR A 86 -20.94 15.73 6.82
N ASN A 87 -21.16 16.89 6.22
CA ASN A 87 -22.49 17.37 5.88
C ASN A 87 -22.92 16.96 4.46
N PHE A 88 -22.13 16.12 3.80
CA PHE A 88 -22.36 15.68 2.42
C PHE A 88 -22.72 14.21 2.38
N VAL A 89 -23.51 13.82 1.39
CA VAL A 89 -23.75 12.41 1.07
C VAL A 89 -22.47 11.81 0.50
N ILE A 90 -22.11 10.61 0.93
CA ILE A 90 -20.95 9.88 0.43
C ILE A 90 -21.47 8.66 -0.33
N ASP A 91 -21.21 8.62 -1.63
CA ASP A 91 -21.60 7.52 -2.53
C ASP A 91 -20.43 6.63 -2.94
N SER A 92 -19.20 7.06 -2.64
CA SER A 92 -17.99 6.32 -3.00
C SER A 92 -16.99 6.26 -1.85
N LEU A 93 -16.41 5.07 -1.66
CA LEU A 93 -15.34 4.82 -0.71
C LEU A 93 -14.03 4.65 -1.46
N HIS A 94 -13.03 5.37 -1.02
CA HIS A 94 -11.68 5.30 -1.52
C HIS A 94 -10.82 4.56 -0.52
N ILE A 95 -10.10 3.52 -0.95
CA ILE A 95 -9.31 2.64 -0.08
C ILE A 95 -7.88 2.56 -0.60
N ASP A 96 -6.91 2.98 0.22
CA ASP A 96 -5.48 2.80 0.02
C ASP A 96 -5.05 1.62 0.92
N HIS A 97 -4.63 0.49 0.35
CA HIS A 97 -4.49 -0.77 1.09
C HIS A 97 -3.07 -1.36 1.12
N GLY A 98 -2.08 -0.66 0.66
CA GLY A 98 -0.72 -1.20 0.68
C GLY A 98 -0.54 -2.42 -0.24
N SER A 99 0.56 -3.17 -0.06
CA SER A 99 1.02 -4.21 -0.98
C SER A 99 0.72 -5.65 -0.54
N LEU A 100 -0.01 -5.85 0.55
CA LEU A 100 -0.41 -7.19 1.00
C LEU A 100 -1.56 -7.71 0.15
N GLU A 101 -1.67 -9.04 0.04
CA GLU A 101 -2.87 -9.67 -0.52
C GLU A 101 -4.06 -9.26 0.32
N THR A 102 -5.12 -8.73 -0.32
CA THR A 102 -6.19 -8.04 0.37
C THR A 102 -7.55 -8.47 -0.17
N GLU A 103 -8.48 -8.79 0.74
CA GLU A 103 -9.89 -8.99 0.44
C GLU A 103 -10.73 -7.99 1.23
N PHE A 104 -11.77 -7.42 0.60
CA PHE A 104 -12.68 -6.46 1.20
C PHE A 104 -14.11 -6.97 1.21
N ARG A 105 -14.82 -6.68 2.31
CA ARG A 105 -16.25 -6.94 2.45
C ARG A 105 -16.94 -5.75 3.11
N PHE A 106 -18.15 -5.47 2.64
CA PHE A 106 -18.98 -4.40 3.17
C PHE A 106 -20.33 -4.99 3.63
N ASN A 107 -20.90 -4.43 4.66
CA ASN A 107 -22.27 -4.79 5.08
C ASN A 107 -23.37 -4.11 4.25
N VAL A 108 -23.00 -3.44 3.18
CA VAL A 108 -23.89 -2.78 2.20
C VAL A 108 -23.54 -3.25 0.79
N SER A 109 -24.48 -3.11 -0.13
CA SER A 109 -24.20 -3.38 -1.55
C SER A 109 -23.16 -2.42 -2.08
N ASN A 110 -22.23 -2.92 -2.87
CA ASN A 110 -21.15 -2.14 -3.43
C ASN A 110 -20.81 -2.59 -4.85
N GLU A 111 -20.14 -1.72 -5.56
CA GLU A 111 -19.62 -1.93 -6.91
C GLU A 111 -18.19 -1.39 -6.97
N LEU A 112 -17.25 -2.21 -7.42
CA LEU A 112 -15.86 -1.79 -7.63
C LEU A 112 -15.80 -0.94 -8.91
N LEU A 113 -15.46 0.34 -8.78
CA LEU A 113 -15.34 1.29 -9.89
C LEU A 113 -13.92 1.38 -10.42
N VAL A 114 -12.95 1.31 -9.53
CA VAL A 114 -11.52 1.38 -9.85
C VAL A 114 -10.79 0.36 -9.00
N GLU A 115 -9.98 -0.45 -9.67
CA GLU A 115 -8.98 -1.32 -9.05
C GLU A 115 -7.62 -0.91 -9.62
N ASP A 116 -6.74 -0.39 -8.79
CA ASP A 116 -5.41 0.06 -9.23
C ASP A 116 -4.30 -0.65 -8.45
N SER A 117 -3.83 -1.75 -9.02
CA SER A 117 -2.74 -2.54 -8.44
C SER A 117 -1.39 -1.82 -8.46
N THR A 118 -1.21 -0.77 -9.28
CA THR A 118 0.03 0.02 -9.32
C THR A 118 0.18 0.85 -8.05
N PHE A 119 -0.92 1.42 -7.57
CA PHE A 119 -0.95 2.27 -6.38
C PHE A 119 -1.64 1.61 -5.19
N ASN A 120 -2.13 0.38 -5.35
CA ASN A 120 -2.92 -0.34 -4.34
C ASN A 120 -4.10 0.51 -3.83
N TYR A 121 -4.85 1.06 -4.79
CA TYR A 121 -5.89 2.02 -4.52
C TYR A 121 -7.18 1.67 -5.24
N ASP A 122 -8.22 1.40 -4.45
CA ASP A 122 -9.52 0.98 -4.93
C ASP A 122 -10.59 2.02 -4.65
N ILE A 123 -11.56 2.13 -5.56
CA ILE A 123 -12.73 2.98 -5.39
C ILE A 123 -13.98 2.13 -5.53
N PHE A 124 -14.77 2.08 -4.48
CA PHE A 124 -16.06 1.39 -4.44
C PHE A 124 -17.20 2.39 -4.41
N ARG A 125 -18.22 2.15 -5.22
CA ARG A 125 -19.52 2.80 -5.05
C ARG A 125 -20.33 1.99 -4.02
N ILE A 126 -21.03 2.67 -3.13
CA ILE A 126 -21.85 2.05 -2.07
C ILE A 126 -23.31 2.35 -2.26
N TYR A 127 -24.15 1.38 -1.91
CA TYR A 127 -25.60 1.47 -2.04
C TYR A 127 -26.30 0.98 -0.75
N PRO A 128 -27.23 1.78 -0.15
CA PRO A 128 -27.49 3.18 -0.50
C PRO A 128 -26.29 4.10 -0.17
N PRO A 129 -26.22 5.31 -0.76
CA PRO A 129 -25.23 6.32 -0.37
C PRO A 129 -25.34 6.68 1.11
N LEU A 130 -24.19 6.88 1.76
CA LEU A 130 -24.07 7.11 3.19
C LEU A 130 -24.48 8.55 3.53
N GLN A 131 -25.63 8.73 4.18
CA GLN A 131 -26.13 10.02 4.60
C GLN A 131 -25.29 10.60 5.75
N PRO A 132 -25.29 11.93 6.00
CA PRO A 132 -24.67 12.51 7.17
C PRO A 132 -25.14 11.83 8.46
N GLY A 133 -24.20 11.34 9.26
CA GLY A 133 -24.47 10.62 10.50
C GLY A 133 -24.56 9.11 10.38
N ASP A 134 -24.77 8.57 9.18
CA ASP A 134 -24.85 7.11 8.94
C ASP A 134 -23.51 6.41 9.14
N SER A 135 -23.57 5.10 9.34
CA SER A 135 -22.38 4.26 9.51
C SER A 135 -22.51 2.96 8.74
N ILE A 136 -21.40 2.46 8.23
CA ILE A 136 -21.26 1.14 7.62
C ILE A 136 -20.13 0.36 8.28
N GLN A 137 -20.19 -0.98 8.13
CA GLN A 137 -19.10 -1.87 8.49
C GLN A 137 -18.28 -2.19 7.25
N PHE A 138 -16.97 -2.09 7.39
CA PHE A 138 -15.97 -2.46 6.40
C PHE A 138 -15.06 -3.51 7.01
N GLU A 139 -15.06 -4.70 6.45
CA GLU A 139 -14.21 -5.81 6.85
C GLU A 139 -13.12 -6.01 5.81
N PHE A 140 -11.95 -6.42 6.28
CA PHE A 140 -10.82 -6.74 5.42
C PHE A 140 -10.02 -7.90 5.98
N SER A 141 -9.47 -8.68 5.06
CA SER A 141 -8.46 -9.69 5.36
C SER A 141 -7.20 -9.34 4.59
N LEU A 142 -6.06 -9.33 5.28
CA LEU A 142 -4.74 -9.10 4.70
C LEU A 142 -3.90 -10.33 4.96
N SER A 143 -3.15 -10.76 3.96
CA SER A 143 -2.21 -11.85 4.13
C SER A 143 -0.87 -11.57 3.45
N ASN A 144 0.17 -12.16 4.02
CA ASN A 144 1.48 -12.25 3.41
C ASN A 144 2.04 -13.65 3.65
N THR A 145 2.16 -14.42 2.58
CA THR A 145 2.81 -15.73 2.62
C THR A 145 4.21 -15.60 2.05
N THR A 146 5.20 -15.93 2.87
CA THR A 146 6.61 -15.81 2.49
C THR A 146 7.08 -17.07 1.81
N ASN A 147 7.64 -16.94 0.61
CA ASN A 147 8.37 -18.02 -0.03
C ASN A 147 9.84 -17.96 0.41
N GLU A 148 10.33 -19.00 1.08
CA GLU A 148 11.69 -19.06 1.63
C GLU A 148 12.78 -18.89 0.56
N LEU A 149 12.52 -19.34 -0.67
CA LEU A 149 13.45 -19.21 -1.81
C LEU A 149 13.44 -17.81 -2.42
N LEU A 150 12.37 -17.08 -2.19
CA LEU A 150 12.15 -15.77 -2.73
C LEU A 150 11.97 -14.85 -1.52
N ARG A 151 12.99 -14.12 -1.14
CA ARG A 151 12.93 -13.12 -0.08
C ARG A 151 11.86 -12.07 -0.39
N ASN A 152 10.60 -12.41 -0.15
CA ASN A 152 9.53 -11.42 -0.11
C ASN A 152 9.86 -10.44 1.02
N ASN A 153 9.59 -9.16 0.80
CA ASN A 153 9.70 -8.15 1.86
C ASN A 153 8.59 -8.37 2.91
N SER A 154 8.69 -9.48 3.64
CA SER A 154 7.76 -9.70 4.73
C SER A 154 7.97 -8.67 5.83
N PRO A 155 6.91 -8.07 6.37
CA PRO A 155 7.00 -7.22 7.55
C PRO A 155 7.34 -8.01 8.81
N VAL A 156 7.24 -9.35 8.77
CA VAL A 156 7.56 -10.25 9.88
C VAL A 156 9.02 -10.67 9.82
N ILE A 157 9.72 -10.55 10.94
CA ILE A 157 11.13 -10.91 11.10
C ILE A 157 11.26 -11.90 12.27
N GLY A 158 12.07 -12.95 12.10
CA GLY A 158 12.19 -14.03 13.09
C GLY A 158 12.69 -13.61 14.47
N ASN A 159 13.42 -12.50 14.60
CA ASN A 159 14.00 -12.02 15.86
C ASN A 159 13.36 -10.75 16.43
N GLY A 160 12.24 -10.33 15.89
CA GLY A 160 11.50 -9.17 16.37
C GLY A 160 10.79 -8.46 15.22
N THR A 161 9.47 -8.41 15.28
CA THR A 161 8.62 -7.79 14.27
C THR A 161 8.17 -6.43 14.76
N PHE A 162 8.29 -5.41 13.91
CA PHE A 162 7.74 -4.09 14.15
C PHE A 162 6.68 -3.79 13.09
N LEU A 163 5.43 -3.69 13.51
CA LEU A 163 4.30 -3.33 12.68
C LEU A 163 3.72 -1.99 13.14
N ASN A 164 3.30 -1.18 12.20
CA ASN A 164 2.56 0.04 12.47
C ASN A 164 1.25 0.05 11.66
N ASN A 165 0.40 1.03 11.91
CA ASN A 165 -0.88 1.16 11.22
C ASN A 165 -0.78 1.44 9.71
N GLY A 166 0.42 1.63 9.18
CA GLY A 166 0.65 1.81 7.73
C GLY A 166 0.40 0.55 6.91
N ILE A 167 0.35 -0.63 7.56
CA ILE A 167 0.01 -1.90 6.93
C ILE A 167 -1.50 -2.06 6.70
N LEU A 168 -2.32 -1.32 7.45
CA LEU A 168 -3.78 -1.42 7.44
C LEU A 168 -4.38 -0.54 6.35
N PRO A 169 -5.57 -0.90 5.80
CA PRO A 169 -6.26 -0.08 4.82
C PRO A 169 -6.59 1.31 5.37
N ARG A 170 -6.35 2.33 4.56
CA ARG A 170 -6.68 3.73 4.83
C ARG A 170 -7.88 4.15 4.01
N ILE A 171 -8.71 5.01 4.58
CA ILE A 171 -9.90 5.52 3.91
C ILE A 171 -9.60 6.93 3.38
N GLY A 172 -9.83 7.11 2.08
CA GLY A 172 -9.64 8.36 1.39
C GLY A 172 -8.29 8.52 0.68
N TYR A 173 -8.11 9.68 0.07
CA TYR A 173 -6.87 10.04 -0.60
C TYR A 173 -5.71 10.22 0.38
N ASN A 174 -4.58 9.58 0.08
CA ASN A 174 -3.39 9.65 0.91
C ASN A 174 -2.41 10.72 0.41
N SER A 175 -2.45 11.89 1.03
CA SER A 175 -1.54 13.00 0.71
C SER A 175 -0.08 12.76 1.10
N ALA A 176 0.22 11.73 1.90
CA ALA A 176 1.60 11.37 2.23
C ALA A 176 2.35 10.78 1.02
N GLY A 177 1.62 10.28 0.02
CA GLY A 177 2.20 9.82 -1.26
C GLY A 177 2.58 10.93 -2.24
N GLU A 178 2.28 12.20 -1.95
CA GLU A 178 2.56 13.32 -2.84
C GLU A 178 4.04 13.74 -2.82
N LEU A 179 4.50 14.30 -3.93
CA LEU A 179 5.83 14.93 -3.99
C LEU A 179 5.91 16.16 -3.08
N ILE A 180 6.93 16.22 -2.24
CA ILE A 180 7.13 17.32 -1.28
C ILE A 180 8.11 18.37 -1.82
N GLY A 181 9.19 17.94 -2.48
CA GLY A 181 10.26 18.79 -2.92
C GLY A 181 9.86 19.77 -4.04
N PRO A 182 10.11 21.09 -3.92
CA PRO A 182 9.71 22.05 -4.96
C PRO A 182 10.39 21.79 -6.31
N GLU A 183 11.65 21.37 -6.33
CA GLU A 183 12.37 21.02 -7.55
C GLU A 183 11.82 19.77 -8.22
N SER A 184 11.53 18.73 -7.44
CA SER A 184 10.91 17.51 -7.95
C SER A 184 9.52 17.81 -8.51
N ARG A 185 8.73 18.65 -7.83
CA ARG A 185 7.39 19.07 -8.31
C ARG A 185 7.48 19.80 -9.65
N LYS A 186 8.43 20.75 -9.78
CA LYS A 186 8.67 21.47 -11.04
C LYS A 186 9.11 20.53 -12.16
N LYS A 187 9.96 19.54 -11.87
CA LYS A 187 10.43 18.52 -12.84
C LYS A 187 9.26 17.73 -13.44
N PHE A 188 8.18 17.50 -12.67
CA PHE A 188 7.02 16.72 -13.08
C PHE A 188 5.80 17.60 -13.38
N ASP A 189 5.94 18.91 -13.59
CA ASP A 189 4.87 19.86 -13.90
C ASP A 189 3.72 19.87 -12.88
N LEU A 190 4.06 19.65 -11.60
CA LEU A 190 3.10 19.75 -10.50
C LEU A 190 3.08 21.17 -9.92
N PRO A 191 1.89 21.68 -9.51
CA PRO A 191 1.80 22.99 -8.88
C PRO A 191 2.57 23.03 -7.57
N PRO A 192 3.05 24.19 -7.12
CA PRO A 192 3.65 24.33 -5.79
C PRO A 192 2.73 23.77 -4.72
N ARG A 193 3.30 23.10 -3.72
CA ARG A 193 2.55 22.61 -2.56
C ARG A 193 2.61 23.66 -1.46
N ASP A 194 1.45 24.01 -0.90
CA ASP A 194 1.40 24.87 0.27
C ASP A 194 2.09 24.19 1.45
N ARG A 195 3.04 24.87 2.06
CA ARG A 195 3.85 24.32 3.15
C ARG A 195 3.13 24.24 4.49
N MET A 196 2.11 25.03 4.65
CA MET A 196 1.21 25.03 5.83
C MET A 196 -0.20 25.36 5.38
N SER A 197 -1.19 24.78 6.05
CA SER A 197 -2.57 25.27 5.95
C SER A 197 -2.63 26.67 6.56
N ASP A 198 -3.41 27.57 5.94
CA ASP A 198 -3.69 28.85 6.55
C ASP A 198 -4.20 28.67 7.98
N PRO A 199 -3.66 29.41 8.95
CA PRO A 199 -4.21 29.41 10.30
C PRO A 199 -5.62 29.98 10.24
N SER A 200 -6.60 29.10 10.42
CA SER A 200 -8.01 29.49 10.57
C SER A 200 -8.31 29.98 11.98
#